data_3db1a1c2853b79a271eeac8c98525d5e
#
_entry.id   3db1a1c2853b79a271eeac8c98525d5e
#
_cell.length_a   1.000
_cell.length_b   1.000
_cell.length_c   1.000
_cell.angle_alpha   90.00
_cell.angle_beta   90.00
_cell.angle_gamma   90.00
#
_symmetry.space_group_name_H-M   'P 1'
#
loop_
_entity.id
_entity.type
_entity.pdbx_description
1 polymer ?
#
loop_
_entity_poly.entity_id
_entity_poly.type
_entity_poly.pdbx_seq_one_letter_code
_entity_poly.pdbx_strand_id
1 'polypeptide(L)'
;MFFCLARFQKKNIPIYADPQTLEELLTAFGYAFETAADHHGQYDTPRLSPHEIRGPQVTPFPGVTFEHFEQDHGFSKSYGYRIGDFAYCTDLIGMPAESWQRLEGIKVLVVDCLRREPHPTHAHLDLVLEWADRLKVERAYLNHLGAQLDYETLKKELPAGVKPCYDGLVIEV
;
A
#
# COMPACT_ATOMS: atom_id res chain seq x y z
N MET A 1 4.51 7.92 -14.23
CA MET A 1 5.37 6.71 -14.18
C MET A 1 4.81 5.55 -15.00
N PHE A 2 3.53 5.22 -14.93
CA PHE A 2 2.91 4.12 -15.71
C PHE A 2 3.02 4.27 -17.25
N PHE A 3 2.97 5.47 -17.79
CA PHE A 3 3.15 5.73 -19.21
C PHE A 3 4.46 5.17 -19.79
N CYS A 4 5.56 5.32 -19.08
CA CYS A 4 6.86 4.84 -19.52
C CYS A 4 6.95 3.31 -19.50
N LEU A 5 6.45 2.66 -18.46
CA LEU A 5 6.54 1.21 -18.29
C LEU A 5 5.76 0.45 -19.37
N ALA A 6 4.51 0.83 -19.66
CA ALA A 6 3.70 0.18 -20.69
C ALA A 6 4.35 0.29 -22.08
N ARG A 7 4.93 1.44 -22.38
CA ARG A 7 5.63 1.70 -23.65
C ARG A 7 6.89 0.84 -23.81
N PHE A 8 7.72 0.77 -22.76
CA PHE A 8 8.96 -0.03 -22.80
C PHE A 8 8.69 -1.52 -22.87
N GLN A 9 7.70 -2.01 -22.14
CA GLN A 9 7.41 -3.45 -22.09
C GLN A 9 6.56 -3.95 -23.26
N LYS A 10 5.91 -3.06 -24.04
CA LYS A 10 4.93 -3.40 -25.10
C LYS A 10 3.85 -4.38 -24.62
N LYS A 11 3.52 -4.35 -23.33
CA LYS A 11 2.53 -5.22 -22.67
C LYS A 11 1.60 -4.36 -21.83
N ASN A 12 0.37 -4.83 -21.68
CA ASN A 12 -0.55 -4.24 -20.72
C ASN A 12 -0.01 -4.44 -19.30
N ILE A 13 -0.16 -3.42 -18.46
CA ILE A 13 0.19 -3.50 -17.04
C ILE A 13 -1.06 -4.00 -16.30
N PRO A 14 -1.00 -5.14 -15.61
CA PRO A 14 -2.11 -5.61 -14.82
C PRO A 14 -2.33 -4.70 -13.61
N ILE A 15 -3.59 -4.31 -13.39
CA ILE A 15 -4.05 -3.55 -12.22
C ILE A 15 -5.00 -4.44 -11.44
N TYR A 16 -4.65 -4.72 -10.20
CA TYR A 16 -5.46 -5.53 -9.29
C TYR A 16 -6.14 -4.62 -8.28
N ALA A 17 -7.47 -4.65 -8.22
CA ALA A 17 -8.24 -3.91 -7.23
C ALA A 17 -9.59 -4.58 -6.95
N ASP A 18 -10.27 -4.13 -5.91
CA ASP A 18 -11.64 -4.53 -5.64
C ASP A 18 -12.61 -3.99 -6.71
N PRO A 19 -13.84 -4.53 -6.82
CA PRO A 19 -14.77 -4.15 -7.86
C PRO A 19 -15.12 -2.65 -7.88
N GLN A 20 -15.28 -2.04 -6.72
CA GLN A 20 -15.63 -0.63 -6.61
C GLN A 20 -14.49 0.26 -7.12
N THR A 21 -13.27 -0.01 -6.68
CA THR A 21 -12.07 0.71 -7.14
C THR A 21 -11.86 0.56 -8.65
N LEU A 22 -12.11 -0.65 -9.21
CA LEU A 22 -12.03 -0.85 -10.66
C LEU A 22 -13.08 -0.04 -11.41
N GLU A 23 -14.31 0.02 -10.93
CA GLU A 23 -15.37 0.83 -11.53
C GLU A 23 -15.03 2.33 -11.52
N GLU A 24 -14.51 2.84 -10.41
CA GLU A 24 -14.05 4.22 -10.28
C GLU A 24 -12.88 4.52 -11.23
N LEU A 25 -11.90 3.61 -11.33
CA LEU A 25 -10.77 3.74 -12.24
C LEU A 25 -11.20 3.72 -13.71
N LEU A 26 -12.10 2.81 -14.09
CA LEU A 26 -12.64 2.73 -15.45
C LEU A 26 -13.45 3.97 -15.81
N THR A 27 -14.19 4.53 -14.86
CA THR A 27 -14.96 5.76 -15.05
C THR A 27 -14.05 6.98 -15.21
N ALA A 28 -13.04 7.13 -14.36
CA ALA A 28 -12.17 8.30 -14.35
C ALA A 28 -11.06 8.24 -15.42
N PHE A 29 -10.56 7.04 -15.75
CA PHE A 29 -9.38 6.82 -16.59
C PHE A 29 -9.64 5.77 -17.69
N GLY A 30 -10.87 5.66 -18.20
CA GLY A 30 -11.27 4.66 -19.21
C GLY A 30 -10.29 4.55 -20.37
N TYR A 31 -9.75 5.67 -20.84
CA TYR A 31 -8.76 5.72 -21.92
C TYR A 31 -7.50 4.90 -21.66
N ALA A 32 -7.15 4.64 -20.41
CA ALA A 32 -5.98 3.84 -20.04
C ALA A 32 -6.22 2.33 -20.15
N PHE A 33 -7.49 1.92 -20.25
CA PHE A 33 -7.94 0.52 -20.33
C PHE A 33 -8.40 0.13 -21.73
N GLU A 34 -8.39 1.07 -22.69
CA GLU A 34 -8.75 0.81 -24.07
C GLU A 34 -7.79 -0.18 -24.74
N THR A 35 -8.32 -1.03 -25.61
CA THR A 35 -7.50 -1.93 -26.41
C THR A 35 -6.81 -1.19 -27.56
N ALA A 36 -5.77 -1.79 -28.15
CA ALA A 36 -5.11 -1.21 -29.31
C ALA A 36 -6.05 -1.03 -30.52
N ALA A 37 -7.16 -1.78 -30.58
CA ALA A 37 -8.15 -1.68 -31.64
C ALA A 37 -9.10 -0.48 -31.46
N ASP A 38 -9.29 -0.02 -30.22
CA ASP A 38 -10.18 1.11 -29.89
C ASP A 38 -9.45 2.45 -30.01
N HIS A 39 -8.14 2.42 -30.17
CA HIS A 39 -7.30 3.62 -30.13
C HIS A 39 -7.16 4.25 -31.52
N HIS A 40 -7.87 5.33 -31.75
CA HIS A 40 -7.79 6.13 -32.99
C HIS A 40 -6.90 7.37 -32.89
N GLY A 41 -6.06 7.46 -31.86
CA GLY A 41 -5.25 8.64 -31.57
C GLY A 41 -3.78 8.55 -31.97
N GLN A 42 -3.16 9.73 -32.18
CA GLN A 42 -1.73 9.88 -32.46
C GLN A 42 -0.83 9.72 -31.22
N TYR A 43 -1.42 9.50 -30.03
CA TYR A 43 -0.70 9.47 -28.77
C TYR A 43 -0.73 8.06 -28.18
N ASP A 44 0.43 7.57 -27.75
CA ASP A 44 0.54 6.34 -26.97
C ASP A 44 -0.09 6.57 -25.58
N THR A 45 -1.18 5.87 -25.27
CA THR A 45 -1.77 5.83 -23.94
C THR A 45 -1.20 4.67 -23.11
N PRO A 46 -1.19 4.76 -21.78
CA PRO A 46 -0.88 3.61 -20.95
C PRO A 46 -1.90 2.50 -21.23
N ARG A 47 -1.43 1.27 -21.30
CA ARG A 47 -2.29 0.11 -21.50
C ARG A 47 -2.38 -0.66 -20.20
N LEU A 48 -3.53 -0.54 -19.53
CA LEU A 48 -3.82 -1.22 -18.28
C LEU A 48 -4.78 -2.39 -18.54
N SER A 49 -4.62 -3.48 -17.81
CA SER A 49 -5.55 -4.60 -17.80
C SER A 49 -6.16 -4.71 -16.41
N PRO A 50 -7.49 -4.53 -16.25
CA PRO A 50 -8.14 -4.61 -14.97
C PRO A 50 -8.28 -6.08 -14.54
N HIS A 51 -7.96 -6.35 -13.28
CA HIS A 51 -8.13 -7.65 -12.63
C HIS A 51 -8.81 -7.45 -11.29
N GLU A 52 -10.00 -8.02 -11.16
CA GLU A 52 -10.75 -7.97 -9.91
C GLU A 52 -10.10 -8.89 -8.87
N ILE A 53 -9.84 -8.32 -7.68
CA ILE A 53 -9.40 -9.09 -6.53
C ILE A 53 -10.61 -9.86 -5.98
N ARG A 54 -10.53 -11.19 -6.01
CA ARG A 54 -11.53 -12.10 -5.46
C ARG A 54 -10.91 -12.97 -4.37
N GLY A 55 -11.49 -12.90 -3.19
CA GLY A 55 -10.96 -13.63 -2.03
C GLY A 55 -9.74 -12.94 -1.40
N PRO A 56 -9.18 -13.54 -0.36
CA PRO A 56 -8.16 -12.91 0.48
C PRO A 56 -6.74 -12.92 -0.09
N GLN A 57 -6.51 -13.62 -1.20
CA GLN A 57 -5.17 -13.79 -1.78
C GLN A 57 -5.16 -13.47 -3.27
N VAL A 58 -4.08 -12.87 -3.70
CA VAL A 58 -3.77 -12.57 -5.10
C VAL A 58 -2.36 -13.04 -5.42
N THR A 59 -2.19 -13.77 -6.53
CA THR A 59 -0.87 -14.21 -7.02
C THR A 59 -0.58 -13.54 -8.36
N PRO A 60 -0.17 -12.26 -8.37
CA PRO A 60 0.03 -11.49 -9.61
C PRO A 60 1.27 -11.94 -10.37
N PHE A 61 2.21 -12.59 -9.70
CA PHE A 61 3.45 -13.10 -10.29
C PHE A 61 3.72 -14.54 -9.84
N PRO A 62 4.35 -15.37 -10.67
CA PRO A 62 4.77 -16.72 -10.26
C PRO A 62 5.62 -16.67 -8.99
N GLY A 63 5.22 -17.42 -7.96
CA GLY A 63 5.95 -17.54 -6.70
C GLY A 63 5.74 -16.40 -5.70
N VAL A 64 4.93 -15.39 -6.01
CA VAL A 64 4.62 -14.30 -5.08
C VAL A 64 3.12 -14.21 -4.86
N THR A 65 2.67 -14.57 -3.66
CA THR A 65 1.27 -14.45 -3.23
C THR A 65 1.16 -13.35 -2.18
N PHE A 66 0.23 -12.43 -2.40
CA PHE A 66 -0.17 -11.43 -1.43
C PHE A 66 -1.43 -11.88 -0.71
N GLU A 67 -1.49 -11.70 0.59
CA GLU A 67 -2.75 -11.57 1.31
C GLU A 67 -3.11 -10.10 1.37
N HIS A 68 -4.37 -9.76 1.13
CA HIS A 68 -4.88 -8.42 1.34
C HIS A 68 -5.96 -8.42 2.41
N PHE A 69 -6.10 -7.32 3.10
CA PHE A 69 -7.08 -7.13 4.18
C PHE A 69 -7.54 -5.67 4.24
N GLU A 70 -8.78 -5.50 4.66
CA GLU A 70 -9.41 -4.19 4.76
C GLU A 70 -8.79 -3.34 5.88
N GLN A 71 -8.62 -2.06 5.62
CA GLN A 71 -8.20 -1.03 6.56
C GLN A 71 -9.24 0.09 6.60
N ASP A 72 -9.36 0.73 7.77
CA ASP A 72 -10.16 1.93 7.96
C ASP A 72 -9.33 3.17 7.60
N HIS A 73 -9.78 3.92 6.62
CA HIS A 73 -9.18 5.19 6.20
C HIS A 73 -10.12 6.38 6.50
N GLY A 74 -10.90 6.29 7.60
CA GLY A 74 -11.82 7.32 8.04
C GLY A 74 -13.09 7.38 7.19
N PHE A 75 -13.09 8.14 6.11
CA PHE A 75 -14.27 8.27 5.22
C PHE A 75 -14.35 7.21 4.14
N SER A 76 -13.31 6.39 4.01
CA SER A 76 -13.18 5.36 2.99
C SER A 76 -12.48 4.13 3.56
N LYS A 77 -12.30 3.15 2.71
CA LYS A 77 -11.51 1.95 2.99
C LYS A 77 -10.24 1.97 2.18
N SER A 78 -9.20 1.36 2.72
CA SER A 78 -7.98 1.03 2.00
C SER A 78 -7.65 -0.45 2.21
N TYR A 79 -6.58 -0.92 1.58
CA TYR A 79 -6.15 -2.30 1.73
C TYR A 79 -4.69 -2.37 2.18
N GLY A 80 -4.46 -3.15 3.23
CA GLY A 80 -3.14 -3.62 3.61
C GLY A 80 -2.77 -4.90 2.88
N TYR A 81 -1.48 -5.15 2.76
CA TYR A 81 -0.93 -6.31 2.07
C TYR A 81 0.05 -7.06 2.97
N ARG A 82 -0.01 -8.40 2.92
CA ARG A 82 0.94 -9.26 3.60
C ARG A 82 1.61 -10.21 2.63
N ILE A 83 2.92 -10.39 2.76
CA ILE A 83 3.73 -11.38 2.05
C ILE A 83 4.58 -12.10 3.08
N GLY A 84 4.20 -13.32 3.45
CA GLY A 84 4.89 -14.06 4.50
C GLY A 84 4.95 -13.30 5.83
N ASP A 85 6.15 -12.99 6.31
CA ASP A 85 6.38 -12.27 7.57
C ASP A 85 6.40 -10.74 7.42
N PHE A 86 6.14 -10.21 6.22
CA PHE A 86 6.11 -8.77 5.90
C PHE A 86 4.69 -8.28 5.70
N ALA A 87 4.38 -7.09 6.23
CA ALA A 87 3.13 -6.39 5.95
C ALA A 87 3.38 -4.92 5.56
N TYR A 88 2.55 -4.42 4.64
CA TYR A 88 2.50 -3.04 4.19
C TYR A 88 1.10 -2.47 4.43
N CYS A 89 1.00 -1.47 5.30
CA CYS A 89 -0.24 -0.86 5.76
C CYS A 89 -0.13 0.66 5.60
N THR A 90 -0.72 1.23 4.57
CA THR A 90 -0.73 2.68 4.34
C THR A 90 -2.15 3.20 4.22
N ASP A 91 -2.32 4.50 4.46
CA ASP A 91 -3.61 5.16 4.38
C ASP A 91 -4.65 4.54 5.33
N LEU A 92 -4.36 4.57 6.64
CA LEU A 92 -5.25 4.00 7.65
C LEU A 92 -5.19 4.76 8.98
N ILE A 93 -6.29 4.68 9.73
CA ILE A 93 -6.38 5.06 11.15
C ILE A 93 -6.64 3.86 12.05
N GLY A 94 -6.92 2.71 11.44
CA GLY A 94 -7.24 1.47 12.15
C GLY A 94 -7.59 0.35 11.19
N MET A 95 -8.07 -0.74 11.73
CA MET A 95 -8.55 -1.85 10.92
C MET A 95 -9.51 -2.75 11.71
N PRO A 96 -10.40 -3.49 11.00
CA PRO A 96 -11.29 -4.48 11.63
C PRO A 96 -10.53 -5.58 12.36
N ALA A 97 -11.20 -6.23 13.31
CA ALA A 97 -10.60 -7.31 14.09
C ALA A 97 -10.05 -8.46 13.22
N GLU A 98 -10.74 -8.78 12.13
CA GLU A 98 -10.33 -9.82 11.18
C GLU A 98 -9.02 -9.46 10.46
N SER A 99 -8.81 -8.16 10.16
CA SER A 99 -7.58 -7.68 9.54
C SER A 99 -6.41 -7.74 10.52
N TRP A 100 -6.64 -7.46 11.81
CA TRP A 100 -5.63 -7.64 12.85
C TRP A 100 -5.16 -9.09 12.96
N GLN A 101 -6.06 -10.07 12.83
CA GLN A 101 -5.69 -11.50 12.85
C GLN A 101 -4.75 -11.86 11.70
N ARG A 102 -4.91 -11.20 10.53
CA ARG A 102 -4.01 -11.43 9.39
C ARG A 102 -2.60 -10.88 9.59
N LEU A 103 -2.41 -9.98 10.53
CA LEU A 103 -1.11 -9.44 10.89
C LEU A 103 -0.39 -10.24 11.98
N GLU A 104 -1.05 -11.22 12.59
CA GLU A 104 -0.41 -12.04 13.61
C GLU A 104 0.82 -12.77 13.08
N GLY A 105 1.93 -12.68 13.82
CA GLY A 105 3.19 -13.35 13.50
C GLY A 105 4.03 -12.70 12.39
N ILE A 106 3.66 -11.51 11.89
CA ILE A 106 4.57 -10.76 11.02
C ILE A 106 5.81 -10.31 11.79
N LYS A 107 6.93 -10.17 11.10
CA LYS A 107 8.19 -9.68 11.67
C LYS A 107 8.52 -8.27 11.24
N VAL A 108 8.07 -7.89 10.05
CA VAL A 108 8.37 -6.60 9.44
C VAL A 108 7.08 -5.91 9.07
N LEU A 109 6.90 -4.68 9.57
CA LEU A 109 5.75 -3.83 9.29
C LEU A 109 6.20 -2.52 8.65
N VAL A 110 5.68 -2.20 7.48
CA VAL A 110 5.70 -0.84 6.93
C VAL A 110 4.32 -0.23 7.14
N VAL A 111 4.24 0.92 7.77
CA VAL A 111 2.97 1.48 8.22
C VAL A 111 2.90 2.99 8.06
N ASP A 112 1.71 3.49 7.77
CA ASP A 112 1.38 4.91 7.73
C ASP A 112 1.73 5.61 9.05
N CYS A 113 2.36 6.79 8.98
CA CYS A 113 2.63 7.65 10.12
C CYS A 113 2.67 9.10 9.66
N LEU A 114 1.52 9.74 9.54
CA LEU A 114 1.45 11.07 8.94
C LEU A 114 2.04 12.17 9.81
N ARG A 115 1.78 12.14 11.13
CA ARG A 115 2.16 13.21 12.07
C ARG A 115 2.14 12.72 13.53
N ARG A 116 2.46 13.61 14.49
CA ARG A 116 2.44 13.26 15.91
C ARG A 116 1.03 13.25 16.50
N GLU A 117 0.20 14.21 16.12
CA GLU A 117 -1.15 14.37 16.63
C GLU A 117 -2.16 13.49 15.84
N PRO A 118 -3.28 13.09 16.45
CA PRO A 118 -4.32 12.34 15.76
C PRO A 118 -4.81 13.01 14.47
N HIS A 119 -5.11 12.21 13.47
CA HIS A 119 -5.65 12.63 12.17
C HIS A 119 -6.92 11.83 11.84
N PRO A 120 -7.91 12.40 11.13
CA PRO A 120 -9.17 11.73 10.84
C PRO A 120 -9.06 10.55 9.87
N THR A 121 -7.98 10.44 9.10
CA THR A 121 -7.80 9.41 8.06
C THR A 121 -6.45 8.70 8.10
N HIS A 122 -5.47 9.19 8.85
CA HIS A 122 -4.12 8.63 8.88
C HIS A 122 -3.65 8.35 10.30
N ALA A 123 -2.83 7.34 10.45
CA ALA A 123 -2.21 7.00 11.72
C ALA A 123 -1.23 8.10 12.16
N HIS A 124 -1.10 8.24 13.46
CA HIS A 124 -0.16 9.14 14.10
C HIS A 124 0.89 8.35 14.90
N LEU A 125 1.96 9.00 15.28
CA LEU A 125 3.16 8.35 15.82
C LEU A 125 2.86 7.40 17.00
N ASP A 126 2.17 7.89 18.04
CA ASP A 126 1.91 7.09 19.24
C ASP A 126 1.06 5.85 18.93
N LEU A 127 0.06 5.99 18.05
CA LEU A 127 -0.79 4.88 17.61
C LEU A 127 0.01 3.80 16.87
N VAL A 128 0.94 4.23 16.01
CA VAL A 128 1.80 3.29 15.27
C VAL A 128 2.76 2.54 16.19
N LEU A 129 3.31 3.23 17.20
CA LEU A 129 4.16 2.58 18.20
C LEU A 129 3.37 1.56 19.03
N GLU A 130 2.12 1.86 19.39
CA GLU A 130 1.22 0.91 20.05
C GLU A 130 0.96 -0.33 19.15
N TRP A 131 0.73 -0.15 17.86
CA TRP A 131 0.53 -1.26 16.92
C TRP A 131 1.77 -2.13 16.75
N ALA A 132 2.94 -1.52 16.65
CA ALA A 132 4.21 -2.24 16.55
C ALA A 132 4.47 -3.11 17.80
N ASP A 133 4.18 -2.57 18.99
CA ASP A 133 4.28 -3.32 20.25
C ASP A 133 3.25 -4.44 20.34
N ARG A 134 1.98 -4.16 20.02
CA ARG A 134 0.90 -5.14 19.99
C ARG A 134 1.21 -6.33 19.10
N LEU A 135 1.73 -6.08 17.90
CA LEU A 135 2.09 -7.11 16.92
C LEU A 135 3.44 -7.77 17.22
N LYS A 136 4.22 -7.22 18.14
CA LYS A 136 5.56 -7.69 18.51
C LYS A 136 6.49 -7.84 17.31
N VAL A 137 6.42 -6.89 16.38
CA VAL A 137 7.26 -6.92 15.18
C VAL A 137 8.74 -6.71 15.55
N GLU A 138 9.62 -7.38 14.83
CA GLU A 138 11.06 -7.18 14.98
C GLU A 138 11.51 -5.82 14.42
N ARG A 139 10.84 -5.39 13.35
CA ARG A 139 11.12 -4.12 12.65
C ARG A 139 9.84 -3.44 12.19
N ALA A 140 9.71 -2.17 12.52
CA ALA A 140 8.65 -1.30 11.99
C ALA A 140 9.26 -0.13 11.22
N TYR A 141 8.67 0.19 10.09
CA TYR A 141 9.10 1.28 9.22
C TYR A 141 7.96 2.27 9.03
N LEU A 142 8.20 3.52 9.44
CA LEU A 142 7.21 4.58 9.36
C LEU A 142 7.20 5.18 7.95
N ASN A 143 6.10 5.06 7.25
CA ASN A 143 5.89 5.57 5.90
C ASN A 143 4.91 6.74 5.90
N HIS A 144 4.69 7.35 4.74
CA HIS A 144 3.74 8.46 4.57
C HIS A 144 4.01 9.66 5.51
N LEU A 145 5.27 9.95 5.76
CA LEU A 145 5.69 10.99 6.70
C LEU A 145 5.28 12.38 6.20
N GLY A 146 4.50 13.10 6.99
CA GLY A 146 4.14 14.47 6.73
C GLY A 146 5.30 15.45 7.06
N ALA A 147 5.19 16.67 6.58
CA ALA A 147 6.24 17.70 6.74
C ALA A 147 6.60 18.05 8.20
N GLN A 148 5.77 17.67 9.16
CA GLN A 148 6.00 17.88 10.60
C GLN A 148 6.90 16.81 11.24
N LEU A 149 7.17 15.72 10.51
CA LEU A 149 8.00 14.60 10.97
C LEU A 149 9.38 14.68 10.30
N ASP A 150 10.28 15.42 10.91
CA ASP A 150 11.67 15.49 10.45
C ASP A 150 12.37 14.14 10.61
N TYR A 151 12.97 13.64 9.52
CA TYR A 151 13.59 12.32 9.45
C TYR A 151 14.70 12.11 10.49
N GLU A 152 15.61 13.09 10.60
CA GLU A 152 16.77 12.96 11.51
C GLU A 152 16.35 13.08 12.98
N THR A 153 15.29 13.82 13.26
CA THR A 153 14.68 13.91 14.59
C THR A 153 14.02 12.59 14.96
N LEU A 154 13.15 12.06 14.09
CA LEU A 154 12.51 10.77 14.30
C LEU A 154 13.52 9.65 14.55
N LYS A 155 14.54 9.57 13.72
CA LYS A 155 15.59 8.55 13.84
C LYS A 155 16.28 8.51 15.21
N LYS A 156 16.33 9.63 15.93
CA LYS A 156 16.91 9.73 17.28
C LYS A 156 15.93 9.40 18.38
N GLU A 157 14.65 9.66 18.16
CA GLU A 157 13.59 9.56 19.18
C GLU A 157 12.93 8.16 19.17
N LEU A 158 12.90 7.47 18.02
CA LEU A 158 12.20 6.20 17.87
C LEU A 158 12.87 5.08 18.68
N PRO A 159 12.06 4.18 19.24
CA PRO A 159 12.58 3.03 19.97
C PRO A 159 13.32 2.06 19.02
N ALA A 160 14.12 1.18 19.63
CA ALA A 160 14.85 0.14 18.91
C ALA A 160 13.87 -0.70 18.05
N GLY A 161 14.25 -0.97 16.79
CA GLY A 161 13.41 -1.71 15.84
C GLY A 161 12.47 -0.82 15.01
N VAL A 162 12.23 0.43 15.40
CA VAL A 162 11.39 1.36 14.64
C VAL A 162 12.25 2.39 13.90
N LYS A 163 11.98 2.62 12.61
CA LYS A 163 12.74 3.54 11.75
C LYS A 163 11.82 4.31 10.81
N PRO A 164 12.13 5.56 10.47
CA PRO A 164 11.44 6.24 9.38
C PRO A 164 11.89 5.69 8.03
N CYS A 165 10.98 5.63 7.05
CA CYS A 165 11.30 5.34 5.65
C CYS A 165 11.98 6.53 4.96
N TYR A 166 12.69 6.24 3.88
CA TYR A 166 13.23 7.22 2.94
C TYR A 166 13.20 6.66 1.52
N ASP A 167 13.24 7.53 0.52
CA ASP A 167 13.22 7.13 -0.88
C ASP A 167 14.46 6.30 -1.24
N GLY A 168 14.22 5.10 -1.78
CA GLY A 168 15.27 4.15 -2.10
C GLY A 168 15.62 3.18 -0.96
N LEU A 169 14.89 3.21 0.17
CA LEU A 169 15.06 2.20 1.22
C LEU A 169 14.79 0.78 0.69
N VAL A 170 15.72 -0.11 0.91
CA VAL A 170 15.57 -1.54 0.64
C VAL A 170 15.40 -2.30 1.96
N ILE A 171 14.34 -3.09 2.04
CA ILE A 171 14.01 -3.92 3.21
C ILE A 171 14.13 -5.39 2.80
N GLU A 172 15.06 -6.09 3.39
CA GLU A 172 15.18 -7.54 3.22
C GLU A 172 14.24 -8.25 4.22
N VAL A 173 13.43 -9.20 3.72
CA VAL A 173 12.41 -9.94 4.47
C VAL A 173 12.52 -11.44 4.26
#